data_42705a02edfcf6378ffb7a45ce647404
#
_entry.id   42705a02edfcf6378ffb7a45ce647404
#
_cell.length_a   1.000
_cell.length_b   1.000
_cell.length_c   1.000
_cell.angle_alpha   90.00
_cell.angle_beta   90.00
_cell.angle_gamma   90.00
#
_symmetry.space_group_name_H-M   'P 1'
#
loop_
_entity.id
_entity.type
_entity.pdbx_description
1 polymer ?
#
loop_
_entity_poly.entity_id
_entity_poly.type
_entity_poly.pdbx_seq_one_letter_code
_entity_poly.pdbx_strand_id
1 'polypeptide(L)'
;LPRIDQIINAAAEHDSLCFLDAYSGYHQIKMAESDQAATTFITPYGPFCFNTMPFGLKNAGATYQHMIQTCLEKQISKTVEAYVDDMVIKTRHVETLIDDLRLTFGNLRTYDIKLNPEKCIFGVPSGKLLGFIVSNRGIEANPAKIRALLQLDIPADLKHIQKLAGCMAALSCFISRLGEKALLLYRLLWRTEHFVWTDAAAAGLDEINTLLASNPVLIGPNIGEPMLLYIAATHQVVSAVLVIEREVDGYKFPLQNPVYYVSTVL
;
A
#
# COMPACT_ATOMS: atom_id res chain seq x y z
N LEU A 1 6.79 9.22 -9.03
CA LEU A 1 6.66 8.27 -7.91
C LEU A 1 6.47 6.86 -8.46
N PRO A 2 7.08 5.83 -7.84
CA PRO A 2 6.87 4.44 -8.22
C PRO A 2 5.42 3.99 -7.94
N ARG A 3 5.01 2.89 -8.55
CA ARG A 3 3.67 2.33 -8.29
C ARG A 3 3.68 1.56 -6.97
N ILE A 4 2.70 1.86 -6.12
CA ILE A 4 2.55 1.24 -4.79
C ILE A 4 2.47 -0.28 -4.91
N ASP A 5 1.66 -0.80 -5.84
CA ASP A 5 1.50 -2.24 -6.05
C ASP A 5 2.82 -2.95 -6.36
N GLN A 6 3.70 -2.31 -7.15
CA GLN A 6 5.02 -2.87 -7.46
C GLN A 6 5.92 -2.99 -6.23
N ILE A 7 5.93 -1.94 -5.38
CA ILE A 7 6.73 -1.94 -4.15
C ILE A 7 6.25 -3.02 -3.19
N ILE A 8 4.94 -3.13 -3.00
CA ILE A 8 4.35 -4.11 -2.09
C ILE A 8 4.63 -5.54 -2.57
N ASN A 9 4.41 -5.81 -3.87
CA ASN A 9 4.72 -7.10 -4.47
C ASN A 9 6.22 -7.44 -4.36
N ALA A 10 7.09 -6.46 -4.60
CA ALA A 10 8.53 -6.66 -4.50
C ALA A 10 9.02 -6.89 -3.06
N ALA A 11 8.31 -6.38 -2.04
CA ALA A 11 8.64 -6.57 -0.64
C ALA A 11 8.09 -7.89 -0.05
N ALA A 12 7.05 -8.47 -0.64
CA ALA A 12 6.47 -9.72 -0.20
C ALA A 12 7.38 -10.93 -0.46
N GLU A 13 7.11 -12.05 0.20
CA GLU A 13 7.80 -13.34 0.04
C GLU A 13 9.30 -13.27 0.37
N HIS A 14 9.68 -12.46 1.36
CA HIS A 14 11.03 -12.39 1.92
C HIS A 14 11.01 -12.87 3.39
N ASP A 15 12.08 -13.57 3.80
CA ASP A 15 12.16 -14.17 5.14
C ASP A 15 12.33 -13.11 6.24
N SER A 16 12.99 -12.01 5.90
CA SER A 16 13.25 -10.94 6.86
C SER A 16 13.10 -9.56 6.23
N LEU A 17 12.43 -8.69 6.95
CA LEU A 17 12.16 -7.31 6.55
C LEU A 17 12.69 -6.35 7.62
N CYS A 18 13.19 -5.18 7.16
CA CYS A 18 13.46 -4.05 8.03
C CYS A 18 12.74 -2.82 7.48
N PHE A 19 11.98 -2.17 8.34
CA PHE A 19 11.25 -0.95 8.00
C PHE A 19 12.01 0.25 8.55
N LEU A 20 12.38 1.17 7.69
CA LEU A 20 13.14 2.37 8.04
C LEU A 20 12.27 3.61 7.82
N ASP A 21 12.32 4.52 8.77
CA ASP A 21 11.62 5.81 8.72
C ASP A 21 12.66 6.94 8.78
N ALA A 22 12.58 7.90 7.86
CA ALA A 22 13.48 9.02 7.84
C ALA A 22 13.06 10.08 8.87
N TYR A 23 14.00 10.58 9.65
CA TYR A 23 13.74 11.64 10.64
C TYR A 23 13.41 12.95 9.94
N SER A 24 12.12 13.34 9.92
CA SER A 24 11.67 14.57 9.25
C SER A 24 12.22 14.69 7.81
N GLY A 25 12.02 13.65 6.99
CA GLY A 25 12.72 13.44 5.71
C GLY A 25 12.80 14.67 4.82
N TYR A 26 11.69 15.41 4.63
CA TYR A 26 11.67 16.61 3.79
C TYR A 26 12.61 17.71 4.31
N HIS A 27 12.71 17.90 5.62
CA HIS A 27 13.59 18.90 6.22
C HIS A 27 15.07 18.56 6.11
N GLN A 28 15.44 17.38 5.66
CA GLN A 28 16.84 17.02 5.39
C GLN A 28 17.32 17.50 4.02
N ILE A 29 16.41 17.94 3.14
CA ILE A 29 16.74 18.47 1.82
C ILE A 29 16.88 19.98 1.89
N LYS A 30 18.04 20.50 1.50
CA LYS A 30 18.29 21.95 1.41
C LYS A 30 17.56 22.54 0.20
N MET A 31 16.95 23.68 0.36
CA MET A 31 16.39 24.45 -0.75
C MET A 31 17.47 25.27 -1.45
N ALA A 32 17.35 25.39 -2.76
CA ALA A 32 18.15 26.34 -3.52
C ALA A 32 17.92 27.75 -3.00
N GLU A 33 18.96 28.57 -2.91
CA GLU A 33 18.86 29.93 -2.39
C GLU A 33 17.84 30.79 -3.17
N SER A 34 17.77 30.59 -4.50
CA SER A 34 16.81 31.24 -5.39
C SER A 34 15.34 30.98 -5.01
N ASP A 35 15.07 29.80 -4.42
CA ASP A 35 13.72 29.33 -4.16
C ASP A 35 13.26 29.60 -2.72
N GLN A 36 14.19 29.93 -1.81
CA GLN A 36 13.88 30.16 -0.40
C GLN A 36 12.86 31.30 -0.22
N ALA A 37 13.01 32.38 -0.97
CA ALA A 37 12.12 33.51 -0.92
C ALA A 37 10.65 33.18 -1.25
N ALA A 38 10.41 32.16 -2.12
CA ALA A 38 9.07 31.71 -2.47
C ALA A 38 8.34 31.00 -1.31
N THR A 39 9.06 30.62 -0.24
CA THR A 39 8.50 29.97 0.97
C THR A 39 8.33 30.96 2.12
N THR A 40 8.37 32.28 1.86
CA THR A 40 8.30 33.30 2.88
C THR A 40 6.96 33.30 3.59
N PHE A 41 7.01 33.40 4.92
CA PHE A 41 5.86 33.56 5.80
C PHE A 41 6.12 34.70 6.79
N ILE A 42 5.06 35.35 7.27
CA ILE A 42 5.14 36.48 8.17
C ILE A 42 4.96 36.01 9.61
N THR A 43 5.83 36.50 10.48
CA THR A 43 5.76 36.32 11.95
C THR A 43 5.71 37.66 12.67
N PRO A 44 5.39 37.67 13.97
CA PRO A 44 5.51 38.91 14.78
C PRO A 44 6.91 39.53 14.78
N TYR A 45 7.95 38.76 14.41
CA TYR A 45 9.34 39.23 14.37
C TYR A 45 9.81 39.56 12.94
N GLY A 46 8.91 39.54 11.96
CA GLY A 46 9.21 39.84 10.56
C GLY A 46 9.04 38.66 9.63
N PRO A 47 9.42 38.81 8.35
CA PRO A 47 9.35 37.73 7.37
C PRO A 47 10.47 36.68 7.59
N PHE A 48 10.13 35.44 7.48
CA PHE A 48 11.04 34.27 7.49
C PHE A 48 10.80 33.40 6.28
N CYS A 49 11.80 32.67 5.85
CA CYS A 49 11.69 31.66 4.79
C CYS A 49 12.33 30.33 5.23
N PHE A 50 11.99 29.25 4.54
CA PHE A 50 12.58 27.97 4.79
C PHE A 50 13.91 27.80 4.02
N ASN A 51 14.95 27.39 4.71
CA ASN A 51 16.23 26.98 4.10
C ASN A 51 16.29 25.48 3.78
N THR A 52 15.30 24.73 4.26
CA THR A 52 15.09 23.31 3.97
C THR A 52 13.69 23.11 3.41
N MET A 53 13.44 22.02 2.70
CA MET A 53 12.18 21.75 2.04
C MET A 53 11.03 21.59 3.05
N PRO A 54 10.05 22.51 3.09
CA PRO A 54 8.92 22.42 4.00
C PRO A 54 7.83 21.48 3.46
N PHE A 55 6.90 21.07 4.34
CA PHE A 55 5.67 20.43 3.91
C PHE A 55 4.80 21.40 3.08
N GLY A 56 3.99 20.85 2.17
CA GLY A 56 3.04 21.62 1.37
C GLY A 56 3.54 22.05 -0.01
N LEU A 57 4.82 21.87 -0.33
CA LEU A 57 5.29 22.09 -1.70
C LEU A 57 4.77 21.01 -2.63
N LYS A 58 4.25 21.40 -3.80
CA LYS A 58 3.64 20.48 -4.77
C LYS A 58 4.58 19.37 -5.24
N ASN A 59 5.87 19.66 -5.35
CA ASN A 59 6.90 18.73 -5.83
C ASN A 59 7.71 18.07 -4.70
N ALA A 60 7.43 18.33 -3.42
CA ALA A 60 8.22 17.84 -2.30
C ALA A 60 8.38 16.31 -2.32
N GLY A 61 7.28 15.57 -2.47
CA GLY A 61 7.32 14.11 -2.52
C GLY A 61 8.13 13.55 -3.69
N ALA A 62 8.07 14.19 -4.88
CA ALA A 62 8.85 13.76 -6.04
C ALA A 62 10.35 14.06 -5.85
N THR A 63 10.69 15.21 -5.28
CA THR A 63 12.07 15.60 -5.00
C THR A 63 12.70 14.66 -3.96
N TYR A 64 11.97 14.37 -2.88
CA TYR A 64 12.43 13.44 -1.85
C TYR A 64 12.61 12.02 -2.41
N GLN A 65 11.63 11.52 -3.16
CA GLN A 65 11.73 10.22 -3.82
C GLN A 65 12.94 10.11 -4.74
N HIS A 66 13.22 11.16 -5.51
CA HIS A 66 14.39 11.20 -6.39
C HIS A 66 15.69 11.13 -5.59
N MET A 67 15.80 11.87 -4.50
CA MET A 67 16.95 11.84 -3.59
C MET A 67 17.18 10.43 -3.02
N ILE A 68 16.14 9.78 -2.49
CA ILE A 68 16.23 8.42 -1.97
C ILE A 68 16.63 7.41 -3.06
N GLN A 69 16.04 7.53 -4.26
CA GLN A 69 16.41 6.67 -5.39
C GLN A 69 17.87 6.85 -5.80
N THR A 70 18.38 8.06 -5.80
CA THR A 70 19.80 8.34 -6.09
C THR A 70 20.69 7.76 -4.99
N CYS A 71 20.35 7.97 -3.73
CA CYS A 71 21.09 7.45 -2.58
C CYS A 71 21.20 5.91 -2.60
N LEU A 72 20.13 5.23 -2.96
CA LEU A 72 20.00 3.77 -2.89
C LEU A 72 19.97 3.11 -4.28
N GLU A 73 20.43 3.79 -5.34
CA GLU A 73 20.34 3.36 -6.75
C GLU A 73 20.76 1.90 -6.97
N LYS A 74 21.86 1.47 -6.37
CA LYS A 74 22.39 0.10 -6.54
C LYS A 74 21.59 -0.97 -5.82
N GLN A 75 20.74 -0.58 -4.85
CA GLN A 75 19.96 -1.46 -3.97
C GLN A 75 18.46 -1.46 -4.29
N ILE A 76 17.92 -0.37 -4.85
CA ILE A 76 16.51 -0.26 -5.25
C ILE A 76 16.13 -1.43 -6.15
N SER A 77 14.97 -2.02 -5.89
CA SER A 77 14.40 -3.20 -6.55
C SER A 77 15.17 -4.50 -6.35
N LYS A 78 16.29 -4.48 -5.62
CA LYS A 78 17.06 -5.68 -5.24
C LYS A 78 16.82 -6.01 -3.78
N THR A 79 17.45 -5.26 -2.88
CA THR A 79 17.39 -5.45 -1.43
C THR A 79 16.62 -4.34 -0.71
N VAL A 80 16.28 -3.25 -1.40
CA VAL A 80 15.54 -2.11 -0.83
C VAL A 80 14.41 -1.71 -1.75
N GLU A 81 13.25 -1.45 -1.18
CA GLU A 81 12.16 -0.69 -1.81
C GLU A 81 11.95 0.61 -1.02
N ALA A 82 11.60 1.69 -1.73
CA ALA A 82 11.35 2.98 -1.11
C ALA A 82 10.20 3.73 -1.77
N TYR A 83 9.32 4.26 -0.94
CA TYR A 83 8.23 5.13 -1.35
C TYR A 83 8.12 6.31 -0.40
N VAL A 84 8.65 7.45 -0.84
CA VAL A 84 8.76 8.66 -0.01
C VAL A 84 9.43 8.31 1.33
N ASP A 85 8.77 8.48 2.47
CA ASP A 85 9.34 8.25 3.80
C ASP A 85 9.42 6.77 4.20
N ASP A 86 8.63 5.89 3.55
CA ASP A 86 8.62 4.45 3.81
C ASP A 86 9.74 3.74 3.03
N MET A 87 10.76 3.27 3.72
CA MET A 87 11.81 2.41 3.16
C MET A 87 11.75 1.02 3.78
N VAL A 88 11.83 -0.01 2.95
CA VAL A 88 11.90 -1.40 3.42
C VAL A 88 13.11 -2.10 2.85
N ILE A 89 13.94 -2.68 3.73
CA ILE A 89 14.99 -3.62 3.36
C ILE A 89 14.34 -5.00 3.37
N LYS A 90 14.55 -5.75 2.30
CA LYS A 90 13.99 -7.08 2.08
C LYS A 90 15.11 -8.07 1.84
N THR A 91 15.12 -9.13 2.63
CA THR A 91 16.20 -10.14 2.59
C THR A 91 15.58 -11.53 2.45
N ARG A 92 16.02 -12.30 1.45
CA ARG A 92 15.55 -13.67 1.23
C ARG A 92 16.21 -14.68 2.17
N HIS A 93 17.45 -14.44 2.57
CA HIS A 93 18.22 -15.33 3.43
C HIS A 93 18.68 -14.53 4.66
N VAL A 94 18.22 -14.91 5.82
CA VAL A 94 18.46 -14.17 7.09
C VAL A 94 19.95 -13.90 7.33
N GLU A 95 20.83 -14.78 6.84
CA GLU A 95 22.29 -14.67 6.97
C GLU A 95 22.85 -13.42 6.30
N THR A 96 22.22 -12.91 5.23
CA THR A 96 22.69 -11.73 4.48
C THR A 96 22.13 -10.42 5.03
N LEU A 97 21.22 -10.46 6.00
CA LEU A 97 20.52 -9.28 6.51
C LEU A 97 21.48 -8.19 7.01
N ILE A 98 22.53 -8.60 7.73
CA ILE A 98 23.48 -7.64 8.32
C ILE A 98 24.30 -6.93 7.23
N ASP A 99 24.64 -7.62 6.15
CA ASP A 99 25.38 -7.03 5.03
C ASP A 99 24.49 -6.08 4.22
N ASP A 100 23.23 -6.44 4.00
CA ASP A 100 22.25 -5.57 3.35
C ASP A 100 22.02 -4.28 4.17
N LEU A 101 21.89 -4.41 5.50
CA LEU A 101 21.79 -3.28 6.43
C LEU A 101 23.05 -2.40 6.40
N ARG A 102 24.24 -3.02 6.47
CA ARG A 102 25.51 -2.30 6.45
C ARG A 102 25.68 -1.48 5.17
N LEU A 103 25.32 -2.06 4.02
CA LEU A 103 25.36 -1.38 2.74
C LEU A 103 24.37 -0.22 2.69
N THR A 104 23.13 -0.45 3.16
CA THR A 104 22.10 0.60 3.20
C THR A 104 22.52 1.76 4.09
N PHE A 105 22.97 1.49 5.30
CA PHE A 105 23.45 2.54 6.22
C PHE A 105 24.69 3.27 5.70
N GLY A 106 25.57 2.57 4.98
CA GLY A 106 26.71 3.18 4.30
C GLY A 106 26.26 4.23 3.30
N ASN A 107 25.30 3.88 2.44
CA ASN A 107 24.73 4.79 1.46
C ASN A 107 23.99 5.98 2.12
N LEU A 108 23.15 5.72 3.12
CA LEU A 108 22.44 6.79 3.85
C LEU A 108 23.40 7.79 4.50
N ARG A 109 24.53 7.30 5.08
CA ARG A 109 25.58 8.16 5.66
C ARG A 109 26.26 9.01 4.60
N THR A 110 26.53 8.46 3.41
CA THR A 110 27.15 9.21 2.31
C THR A 110 26.32 10.41 1.86
N TYR A 111 25.00 10.30 1.97
CA TYR A 111 24.04 11.35 1.64
C TYR A 111 23.55 12.14 2.85
N ASP A 112 24.14 11.92 4.04
CA ASP A 112 23.77 12.56 5.33
C ASP A 112 22.29 12.41 5.71
N ILE A 113 21.67 11.29 5.32
CA ILE A 113 20.28 10.98 5.63
C ILE A 113 20.19 10.35 7.03
N LYS A 114 19.37 10.97 7.88
CA LYS A 114 19.14 10.54 9.26
C LYS A 114 17.84 9.75 9.36
N LEU A 115 17.90 8.63 10.07
CA LEU A 115 16.75 7.79 10.38
C LEU A 115 16.19 8.14 11.76
N ASN A 116 14.93 7.81 11.99
CA ASN A 116 14.28 7.85 13.29
C ASN A 116 14.37 6.46 13.96
N PRO A 117 15.28 6.22 14.93
CA PRO A 117 15.46 4.89 15.51
C PRO A 117 14.20 4.35 16.21
N GLU A 118 13.36 5.23 16.76
CA GLU A 118 12.13 4.84 17.48
C GLU A 118 11.05 4.26 16.56
N LYS A 119 11.09 4.61 15.27
CA LYS A 119 10.13 4.13 14.26
C LYS A 119 10.71 3.04 13.37
N CYS A 120 12.02 2.83 13.40
CA CYS A 120 12.64 1.77 12.63
C CYS A 120 12.40 0.40 13.28
N ILE A 121 12.10 -0.61 12.46
CA ILE A 121 11.88 -1.99 12.89
C ILE A 121 12.83 -2.88 12.09
N PHE A 122 13.53 -3.79 12.77
CA PHE A 122 14.58 -4.60 12.16
C PHE A 122 14.32 -6.09 12.33
N GLY A 123 14.62 -6.86 11.26
CA GLY A 123 14.67 -8.31 11.31
C GLY A 123 13.34 -8.98 11.66
N VAL A 124 12.23 -8.47 11.12
CA VAL A 124 10.89 -9.02 11.39
C VAL A 124 10.39 -9.85 10.19
N PRO A 125 9.60 -10.92 10.44
CA PRO A 125 9.05 -11.76 9.36
C PRO A 125 7.89 -11.09 8.63
N SER A 126 7.31 -10.03 9.20
CA SER A 126 6.19 -9.30 8.61
C SER A 126 6.09 -7.88 9.15
N GLY A 127 5.49 -6.98 8.38
CA GLY A 127 5.25 -5.64 8.85
C GLY A 127 4.34 -4.83 7.95
N LYS A 128 4.01 -3.63 8.39
CA LYS A 128 3.12 -2.72 7.67
C LYS A 128 3.91 -1.91 6.66
N LEU A 129 3.50 -1.98 5.39
CA LEU A 129 4.05 -1.19 4.29
C LEU A 129 2.92 -0.58 3.48
N LEU A 130 2.90 0.75 3.34
CA LEU A 130 1.91 1.50 2.52
C LEU A 130 0.45 1.10 2.78
N GLY A 131 0.15 0.72 4.03
CA GLY A 131 -1.20 0.34 4.43
C GLY A 131 -1.60 -1.12 4.21
N PHE A 132 -0.66 -1.97 3.80
CA PHE A 132 -0.77 -3.42 3.70
C PHE A 132 0.10 -4.10 4.76
N ILE A 133 -0.11 -5.38 5.00
CA ILE A 133 0.85 -6.23 5.72
C ILE A 133 1.60 -7.05 4.69
N VAL A 134 2.91 -6.98 4.71
CA VAL A 134 3.80 -7.79 3.87
C VAL A 134 4.51 -8.82 4.74
N SER A 135 4.64 -10.04 4.24
CA SER A 135 5.28 -11.17 4.93
C SER A 135 5.84 -12.16 3.92
N ASN A 136 6.49 -13.21 4.41
CA ASN A 136 6.93 -14.33 3.57
C ASN A 136 5.73 -15.11 2.96
N ARG A 137 4.53 -15.01 3.55
CA ARG A 137 3.32 -15.63 3.00
C ARG A 137 2.72 -14.85 1.84
N GLY A 138 3.12 -13.60 1.65
CA GLY A 138 2.59 -12.70 0.64
C GLY A 138 2.09 -11.37 1.23
N ILE A 139 1.03 -10.84 0.63
CA ILE A 139 0.43 -9.54 0.96
C ILE A 139 -0.92 -9.77 1.60
N GLU A 140 -1.13 -9.20 2.77
CA GLU A 140 -2.36 -9.31 3.54
C GLU A 140 -3.01 -7.94 3.73
N ALA A 141 -4.33 -7.93 3.84
CA ALA A 141 -5.06 -6.73 4.20
C ALA A 141 -4.70 -6.30 5.63
N ASN A 142 -4.54 -5.00 5.84
CA ASN A 142 -4.24 -4.50 7.18
C ASN A 142 -5.41 -4.82 8.14
N PRO A 143 -5.18 -5.55 9.24
CA PRO A 143 -6.24 -5.92 10.20
C PRO A 143 -7.00 -4.73 10.78
N ALA A 144 -6.34 -3.56 10.90
CA ALA A 144 -7.03 -2.34 11.35
C ALA A 144 -8.05 -1.84 10.32
N LYS A 145 -7.74 -1.97 9.01
CA LYS A 145 -8.70 -1.61 7.94
C LYS A 145 -9.86 -2.59 7.88
N ILE A 146 -9.60 -3.89 8.05
CA ILE A 146 -10.64 -4.92 8.13
C ILE A 146 -11.55 -4.63 9.32
N ARG A 147 -10.99 -4.46 10.52
CA ARG A 147 -11.77 -4.13 11.72
C ARG A 147 -12.60 -2.85 11.55
N ALA A 148 -12.01 -1.81 10.94
CA ALA A 148 -12.72 -0.57 10.68
C ALA A 148 -13.96 -0.77 9.79
N LEU A 149 -13.90 -1.70 8.82
CA LEU A 149 -15.04 -2.06 7.97
C LEU A 149 -16.08 -2.88 8.77
N LEU A 150 -15.62 -3.94 9.46
CA LEU A 150 -16.49 -4.85 10.21
C LEU A 150 -17.23 -4.18 11.38
N GLN A 151 -16.68 -3.09 11.92
CA GLN A 151 -17.25 -2.32 13.02
C GLN A 151 -18.14 -1.15 12.56
N LEU A 152 -18.37 -0.99 11.26
CA LEU A 152 -19.28 0.02 10.77
C LEU A 152 -20.73 -0.39 11.08
N ASP A 153 -21.46 0.56 11.65
CA ASP A 153 -22.90 0.44 11.83
C ASP A 153 -23.60 0.35 10.46
N ILE A 154 -24.82 -0.20 10.49
CA ILE A 154 -25.68 -0.23 9.30
C ILE A 154 -25.86 1.21 8.78
N PRO A 155 -25.56 1.46 7.51
CA PRO A 155 -25.66 2.80 6.94
C PRO A 155 -27.08 3.36 7.04
N ALA A 156 -27.21 4.51 7.68
CA ALA A 156 -28.47 5.22 7.84
C ALA A 156 -28.66 6.38 6.86
N ASP A 157 -27.58 6.83 6.21
CA ASP A 157 -27.58 7.95 5.28
C ASP A 157 -26.45 7.84 4.23
N LEU A 158 -26.42 8.80 3.31
CA LEU A 158 -25.44 8.88 2.24
C LEU A 158 -24.00 8.98 2.77
N LYS A 159 -23.76 9.67 3.89
CA LYS A 159 -22.40 9.82 4.46
C LYS A 159 -21.88 8.48 4.97
N HIS A 160 -22.73 7.69 5.59
CA HIS A 160 -22.38 6.34 6.04
C HIS A 160 -22.04 5.42 4.86
N ILE A 161 -22.81 5.48 3.75
CA ILE A 161 -22.49 4.75 2.52
C ILE A 161 -21.18 5.22 1.90
N GLN A 162 -20.90 6.51 1.86
CA GLN A 162 -19.63 7.04 1.35
C GLN A 162 -18.44 6.54 2.17
N LYS A 163 -18.58 6.51 3.52
CA LYS A 163 -17.55 5.96 4.41
C LYS A 163 -17.35 4.46 4.15
N LEU A 164 -18.44 3.69 4.04
CA LEU A 164 -18.40 2.26 3.74
C LEU A 164 -17.71 2.00 2.39
N ALA A 165 -18.11 2.71 1.34
CA ALA A 165 -17.51 2.62 0.01
C ALA A 165 -16.01 2.94 0.02
N GLY A 166 -15.59 3.96 0.78
CA GLY A 166 -14.17 4.29 0.98
C GLY A 166 -13.38 3.17 1.67
N CYS A 167 -13.96 2.53 2.69
CA CYS A 167 -13.33 1.38 3.35
C CYS A 167 -13.22 0.18 2.40
N MET A 168 -14.27 -0.13 1.62
CA MET A 168 -14.25 -1.20 0.62
C MET A 168 -13.22 -0.92 -0.50
N ALA A 169 -13.14 0.32 -0.99
CA ALA A 169 -12.17 0.70 -2.01
C ALA A 169 -10.72 0.47 -1.55
N ALA A 170 -10.42 0.75 -0.28
CA ALA A 170 -9.10 0.54 0.30
C ALA A 170 -8.72 -0.95 0.49
N LEU A 171 -9.68 -1.87 0.32
CA LEU A 171 -9.52 -3.33 0.44
C LEU A 171 -9.88 -4.05 -0.87
N SER A 172 -10.15 -3.32 -1.94
CA SER A 172 -10.73 -3.85 -3.19
C SER A 172 -9.87 -4.95 -3.84
N CYS A 173 -8.54 -4.85 -3.75
CA CYS A 173 -7.63 -5.84 -4.32
C CYS A 173 -7.69 -7.22 -3.61
N PHE A 174 -8.31 -7.31 -2.43
CA PHE A 174 -8.50 -8.57 -1.69
C PHE A 174 -9.90 -9.17 -1.89
N ILE A 175 -10.82 -8.44 -2.53
CA ILE A 175 -12.22 -8.84 -2.62
C ILE A 175 -12.53 -9.30 -4.04
N SER A 176 -12.72 -10.61 -4.19
CA SER A 176 -13.16 -11.17 -5.48
C SER A 176 -14.55 -10.67 -5.83
N ARG A 177 -14.75 -10.25 -7.09
CA ARG A 177 -16.05 -9.82 -7.63
C ARG A 177 -16.70 -8.70 -6.81
N LEU A 178 -15.89 -7.75 -6.30
CA LEU A 178 -16.37 -6.66 -5.45
C LEU A 178 -17.53 -5.89 -6.12
N GLY A 179 -17.42 -5.57 -7.41
CA GLY A 179 -18.45 -4.83 -8.13
C GLY A 179 -19.81 -5.51 -8.11
N GLU A 180 -19.86 -6.85 -8.18
CA GLU A 180 -21.11 -7.60 -8.10
C GLU A 180 -21.69 -7.59 -6.69
N LYS A 181 -20.85 -7.89 -5.69
CA LYS A 181 -21.25 -7.93 -4.27
C LYS A 181 -21.69 -6.55 -3.75
N ALA A 182 -20.99 -5.51 -4.17
CA ALA A 182 -21.24 -4.15 -3.75
C ALA A 182 -22.16 -3.35 -4.69
N LEU A 183 -22.69 -3.96 -5.75
CA LEU A 183 -23.51 -3.24 -6.75
C LEU A 183 -24.64 -2.45 -6.14
N LEU A 184 -25.39 -3.08 -5.22
CA LEU A 184 -26.52 -2.45 -4.55
C LEU A 184 -26.06 -1.37 -3.54
N LEU A 185 -24.89 -1.54 -2.93
CA LEU A 185 -24.28 -0.54 -2.07
C LEU A 185 -23.87 0.69 -2.86
N TYR A 186 -23.24 0.49 -4.03
CA TYR A 186 -22.85 1.60 -4.91
C TYR A 186 -24.03 2.35 -5.50
N ARG A 187 -25.15 1.67 -5.74
CA ARG A 187 -26.39 2.33 -6.18
C ARG A 187 -26.94 3.30 -5.12
N LEU A 188 -26.73 3.04 -3.84
CA LEU A 188 -27.10 3.94 -2.75
C LEU A 188 -26.25 5.23 -2.72
N LEU A 189 -25.11 5.28 -3.43
CA LEU A 189 -24.34 6.51 -3.62
C LEU A 189 -24.99 7.48 -4.62
N TRP A 190 -25.85 6.97 -5.50
CA TRP A 190 -26.55 7.81 -6.43
C TRP A 190 -27.60 8.62 -5.68
N ARG A 191 -27.70 9.90 -6.00
CA ARG A 191 -28.68 10.81 -5.37
C ARG A 191 -30.10 10.35 -5.72
N THR A 192 -30.72 9.67 -4.77
CA THR A 192 -32.15 9.38 -4.75
C THR A 192 -32.81 10.25 -3.68
N GLU A 193 -34.06 10.59 -3.86
CA GLU A 193 -34.82 11.44 -2.91
C GLU A 193 -34.93 10.80 -1.52
N HIS A 194 -34.88 9.46 -1.45
CA HIS A 194 -34.93 8.72 -0.18
C HIS A 194 -33.83 7.65 -0.11
N PHE A 195 -33.09 7.68 0.98
CA PHE A 195 -32.13 6.62 1.32
C PHE A 195 -32.88 5.43 1.91
N VAL A 196 -32.78 4.24 1.29
CA VAL A 196 -33.40 3.00 1.80
C VAL A 196 -32.36 1.90 1.84
N TRP A 197 -32.05 1.42 3.05
CA TRP A 197 -31.22 0.25 3.26
C TRP A 197 -32.08 -1.01 3.03
N THR A 198 -31.65 -1.88 2.11
CA THR A 198 -32.40 -3.08 1.73
C THR A 198 -31.72 -4.34 2.25
N ASP A 199 -32.49 -5.43 2.43
CA ASP A 199 -31.95 -6.75 2.81
C ASP A 199 -30.92 -7.27 1.79
N ALA A 200 -31.12 -6.97 0.50
CA ALA A 200 -30.17 -7.34 -0.54
C ALA A 200 -28.85 -6.56 -0.44
N ALA A 201 -28.86 -5.30 -0.01
CA ALA A 201 -27.65 -4.54 0.28
C ALA A 201 -26.94 -5.09 1.54
N ALA A 202 -27.71 -5.47 2.55
CA ALA A 202 -27.18 -6.12 3.75
C ALA A 202 -26.48 -7.45 3.42
N ALA A 203 -27.11 -8.30 2.62
CA ALA A 203 -26.52 -9.58 2.18
C ALA A 203 -25.21 -9.39 1.41
N GLY A 204 -25.14 -8.40 0.51
CA GLY A 204 -23.89 -8.09 -0.22
C GLY A 204 -22.76 -7.63 0.72
N LEU A 205 -23.09 -6.83 1.75
CA LEU A 205 -22.11 -6.41 2.77
C LEU A 205 -21.64 -7.60 3.61
N ASP A 206 -22.55 -8.51 3.98
CA ASP A 206 -22.24 -9.69 4.78
C ASP A 206 -21.30 -10.67 4.04
N GLU A 207 -21.53 -10.86 2.73
CA GLU A 207 -20.60 -11.63 1.89
C GLU A 207 -19.19 -11.02 1.86
N ILE A 208 -19.09 -9.70 1.76
CA ILE A 208 -17.80 -8.97 1.78
C ILE A 208 -17.11 -9.16 3.14
N ASN A 209 -17.87 -9.01 4.22
CA ASN A 209 -17.38 -9.16 5.59
C ASN A 209 -16.86 -10.59 5.84
N THR A 210 -17.62 -11.60 5.41
CA THR A 210 -17.23 -13.01 5.52
C THR A 210 -15.92 -13.30 4.77
N LEU A 211 -15.79 -12.77 3.56
CA LEU A 211 -14.57 -12.93 2.76
C LEU A 211 -13.37 -12.27 3.44
N LEU A 212 -13.52 -11.05 3.94
CA LEU A 212 -12.43 -10.34 4.61
C LEU A 212 -12.06 -10.96 5.96
N ALA A 213 -13.02 -11.54 6.67
CA ALA A 213 -12.78 -12.27 7.92
C ALA A 213 -11.91 -13.53 7.73
N SER A 214 -11.87 -14.10 6.52
CA SER A 214 -10.98 -15.22 6.19
C SER A 214 -9.50 -14.82 5.99
N ASN A 215 -9.15 -13.54 6.16
CA ASN A 215 -7.83 -12.98 5.94
C ASN A 215 -7.22 -13.38 4.59
N PRO A 216 -7.78 -12.90 3.47
CA PRO A 216 -7.28 -13.24 2.15
C PRO A 216 -5.83 -12.79 1.97
N VAL A 217 -5.01 -13.64 1.38
CA VAL A 217 -3.60 -13.39 1.08
C VAL A 217 -3.43 -13.31 -0.42
N LEU A 218 -2.75 -12.29 -0.90
CA LEU A 218 -2.28 -12.17 -2.28
C LEU A 218 -0.82 -12.57 -2.35
N ILE A 219 -0.45 -13.25 -3.44
CA ILE A 219 0.91 -13.78 -3.63
C ILE A 219 1.60 -12.98 -4.74
N GLY A 220 2.84 -12.52 -4.49
CA GLY A 220 3.64 -11.86 -5.50
C GLY A 220 4.11 -12.84 -6.59
N PRO A 221 4.10 -12.46 -7.88
CA PRO A 221 4.70 -13.29 -8.92
C PRO A 221 6.22 -13.21 -8.86
N ASN A 222 6.91 -14.30 -9.11
CA ASN A 222 8.34 -14.30 -9.35
C ASN A 222 8.67 -13.72 -10.73
N ILE A 223 9.90 -13.26 -10.93
CA ILE A 223 10.35 -12.75 -12.23
C ILE A 223 10.25 -13.85 -13.28
N GLY A 224 9.44 -13.60 -14.34
CA GLY A 224 9.22 -14.57 -15.42
C GLY A 224 8.20 -15.66 -15.11
N GLU A 225 7.55 -15.65 -13.96
CA GLU A 225 6.49 -16.60 -13.60
C GLU A 225 5.24 -16.34 -14.48
N PRO A 226 4.69 -17.37 -15.17
CA PRO A 226 3.48 -17.20 -15.96
C PRO A 226 2.29 -16.80 -15.11
N MET A 227 1.49 -15.87 -15.60
CA MET A 227 0.27 -15.44 -14.92
C MET A 227 -0.95 -15.75 -15.79
N LEU A 228 -2.03 -16.19 -15.17
CA LEU A 228 -3.33 -16.42 -15.79
C LEU A 228 -4.26 -15.26 -15.45
N LEU A 229 -4.93 -14.72 -16.47
CA LEU A 229 -5.92 -13.67 -16.30
C LEU A 229 -7.32 -14.24 -16.57
N TYR A 230 -8.16 -14.27 -15.54
CA TYR A 230 -9.58 -14.59 -15.68
C TYR A 230 -10.40 -13.31 -15.71
N ILE A 231 -11.29 -13.20 -16.69
CA ILE A 231 -12.17 -12.04 -16.87
C ILE A 231 -13.61 -12.51 -16.92
N ALA A 232 -14.47 -11.86 -16.16
CA ALA A 232 -15.91 -12.04 -16.21
C ALA A 232 -16.58 -10.68 -16.42
N ALA A 233 -17.52 -10.60 -17.34
CA ALA A 233 -18.26 -9.38 -17.64
C ALA A 233 -19.76 -9.66 -17.68
N THR A 234 -20.51 -8.74 -17.10
CA THR A 234 -21.96 -8.63 -17.24
C THR A 234 -22.30 -7.27 -17.86
N HIS A 235 -23.55 -6.98 -18.08
CA HIS A 235 -23.97 -5.65 -18.55
C HIS A 235 -23.82 -4.52 -17.51
N GLN A 236 -23.44 -4.84 -16.27
CA GLN A 236 -23.32 -3.85 -15.18
C GLN A 236 -21.95 -3.87 -14.49
N VAL A 237 -21.21 -4.97 -14.59
CA VAL A 237 -19.97 -5.16 -13.86
C VAL A 237 -18.94 -5.90 -14.71
N VAL A 238 -17.70 -5.45 -14.64
CA VAL A 238 -16.53 -6.20 -15.13
C VAL A 238 -15.65 -6.56 -13.94
N SER A 239 -15.28 -7.82 -13.84
CA SER A 239 -14.38 -8.34 -12.81
C SER A 239 -13.25 -9.12 -13.45
N ALA A 240 -12.05 -8.99 -12.91
CA ALA A 240 -10.91 -9.79 -13.31
C ALA A 240 -10.09 -10.23 -12.09
N VAL A 241 -9.42 -11.37 -12.23
CA VAL A 241 -8.41 -11.84 -11.28
C VAL A 241 -7.17 -12.27 -12.03
N LEU A 242 -6.03 -11.83 -11.53
CA LEU A 242 -4.72 -12.30 -11.93
C LEU A 242 -4.27 -13.37 -10.93
N VAL A 243 -3.87 -14.54 -11.44
CA VAL A 243 -3.43 -15.66 -10.60
C VAL A 243 -2.12 -16.24 -11.12
N ILE A 244 -1.37 -16.88 -10.23
CA ILE A 244 -0.21 -17.73 -10.54
C ILE A 244 -0.52 -19.16 -10.11
N GLU A 245 0.09 -20.12 -10.77
CA GLU A 245 -0.03 -21.54 -10.45
C GLU A 245 1.27 -22.03 -9.86
N ARG A 246 1.23 -22.57 -8.65
CA ARG A 246 2.40 -23.17 -7.99
C ARG A 246 2.11 -24.61 -7.58
N GLU A 247 3.07 -25.47 -7.85
CA GLU A 247 3.03 -26.85 -7.34
C GLU A 247 3.19 -26.85 -5.82
N VAL A 248 2.34 -27.59 -5.13
CA VAL A 248 2.38 -27.74 -3.67
C VAL A 248 2.36 -29.22 -3.34
N ASP A 249 3.30 -29.66 -2.52
CA ASP A 249 3.41 -31.04 -2.09
C ASP A 249 2.09 -31.54 -1.48
N GLY A 250 1.66 -32.72 -1.95
CA GLY A 250 0.40 -33.33 -1.52
C GLY A 250 -0.82 -32.99 -2.37
N TYR A 251 -0.71 -32.07 -3.33
CA TYR A 251 -1.78 -31.78 -4.28
C TYR A 251 -1.50 -32.37 -5.66
N LYS A 252 -2.54 -32.90 -6.29
CA LYS A 252 -2.45 -33.53 -7.64
C LYS A 252 -2.28 -32.52 -8.76
N PHE A 253 -2.76 -31.28 -8.56
CA PHE A 253 -2.71 -30.19 -9.53
C PHE A 253 -2.12 -28.95 -8.87
N PRO A 254 -1.47 -28.05 -9.66
CA PRO A 254 -0.99 -26.78 -9.13
C PRO A 254 -2.10 -25.98 -8.46
N LEU A 255 -1.79 -25.35 -7.35
CA LEU A 255 -2.71 -24.43 -6.68
C LEU A 255 -2.68 -23.08 -7.35
N GLN A 256 -3.86 -22.55 -7.63
CA GLN A 256 -4.02 -21.19 -8.11
C GLN A 256 -4.03 -20.20 -6.96
N ASN A 257 -3.06 -19.29 -6.98
CA ASN A 257 -2.89 -18.28 -5.96
C ASN A 257 -3.23 -16.91 -6.55
N PRO A 258 -4.10 -16.12 -5.91
CA PRO A 258 -4.45 -14.80 -6.41
C PRO A 258 -3.28 -13.82 -6.23
N VAL A 259 -2.99 -13.07 -7.28
CA VAL A 259 -2.05 -11.95 -7.29
C VAL A 259 -2.79 -10.64 -7.08
N TYR A 260 -3.93 -10.47 -7.75
CA TYR A 260 -4.69 -9.23 -7.71
C TYR A 260 -6.14 -9.43 -8.16
N TYR A 261 -7.07 -8.81 -7.46
CA TYR A 261 -8.46 -8.70 -7.89
C TYR A 261 -8.77 -7.28 -8.36
N VAL A 262 -9.54 -7.16 -9.43
CA VAL A 262 -10.11 -5.88 -9.86
C VAL A 262 -11.57 -6.08 -10.24
N SER A 263 -12.41 -5.12 -9.87
CA SER A 263 -13.82 -5.15 -10.24
C SER A 263 -14.35 -3.73 -10.36
N THR A 264 -15.08 -3.46 -11.41
CA THR A 264 -15.64 -2.13 -11.71
C THR A 264 -17.11 -2.26 -12.08
N VAL A 265 -17.95 -1.40 -11.51
CA VAL A 265 -19.33 -1.18 -11.96
C VAL A 265 -19.30 -0.23 -13.14
N LEU A 266 -20.04 -0.56 -14.21
CA LEU A 266 -20.13 0.18 -15.48
C LEU A 266 -21.12 1.34 -15.42
#